data_72436456dee813995535581ef011a463
#
_entry.id   72436456dee813995535581ef011a463
#
_cell.length_a   1.000
_cell.length_b   1.000
_cell.length_c   1.000
_cell.angle_alpha   90.00
_cell.angle_beta   90.00
_cell.angle_gamma   90.00
#
_symmetry.space_group_name_H-M   'P 1'
#
loop_
_entity.id
_entity.type
_entity.pdbx_description
1 polymer ?
#
loop_
_entity_poly.entity_id
_entity_poly.type
_entity_poly.pdbx_seq_one_letter_code
_entity_poly.pdbx_strand_id
1 'polypeptide(L)'
;VCDVVAGWTEFFERFDSEKYGSEGAPLHDPCVIAYLIAPELFSGRRINVEIETQSELTRGMTVADWWRVTDRPANALFLGNIDATGSFALITQRLARL
;
A
#
# COMPACT_ATOMS: atom_id res chain seq x y z
N VAL A 1 -15.82 -3.53 -17.75
CA VAL A 1 -14.77 -3.48 -16.75
C VAL A 1 -14.65 -2.07 -16.14
N CYS A 2 -14.55 -1.02 -16.96
CA CYS A 2 -14.39 0.35 -16.46
C CYS A 2 -15.51 0.78 -15.50
N ASP A 3 -16.77 0.51 -15.83
CA ASP A 3 -17.92 0.89 -15.00
C ASP A 3 -17.93 0.17 -13.63
N VAL A 4 -17.47 -1.08 -13.60
CA VAL A 4 -17.35 -1.86 -12.36
C VAL A 4 -16.25 -1.28 -11.48
N VAL A 5 -15.08 -0.97 -12.05
CA VAL A 5 -13.96 -0.36 -11.33
C VAL A 5 -14.33 1.03 -10.81
N ALA A 6 -15.00 1.85 -11.63
CA ALA A 6 -15.49 3.16 -11.22
C ALA A 6 -16.47 3.07 -10.04
N GLY A 7 -17.44 2.14 -10.11
CA GLY A 7 -18.41 1.93 -9.02
C GLY A 7 -17.75 1.48 -7.72
N TRP A 8 -16.72 0.64 -7.77
CA TRP A 8 -15.96 0.24 -6.59
C TRP A 8 -15.15 1.41 -6.01
N THR A 9 -14.51 2.20 -6.87
CA THR A 9 -13.75 3.37 -6.42
C THR A 9 -14.65 4.39 -5.73
N GLU A 10 -15.82 4.69 -6.30
CA GLU A 10 -16.83 5.57 -5.69
C GLU A 10 -17.32 5.07 -4.33
N PHE A 11 -17.55 3.76 -4.21
CA PHE A 11 -17.96 3.15 -2.94
C PHE A 11 -16.88 3.32 -1.86
N PHE A 12 -15.62 3.02 -2.18
CA PHE A 12 -14.51 3.15 -1.24
C PHE A 12 -14.22 4.62 -0.88
N GLU A 13 -14.28 5.53 -1.84
CA GLU A 13 -14.11 6.97 -1.60
C GLU A 13 -15.12 7.49 -0.59
N ARG A 14 -16.39 7.11 -0.74
CA ARG A 14 -17.44 7.49 0.22
C ARG A 14 -17.15 6.94 1.62
N PHE A 15 -16.80 5.67 1.71
CA PHE A 15 -16.50 5.03 2.99
C PHE A 15 -15.29 5.68 3.68
N ASP A 16 -14.20 5.94 2.96
CA ASP A 16 -13.00 6.53 3.52
C ASP A 16 -13.19 8.00 3.89
N SER A 17 -13.93 8.75 3.09
CA SER A 17 -14.29 10.14 3.39
C SER A 17 -15.14 10.24 4.66
N GLU A 18 -16.17 9.39 4.80
CA GLU A 18 -17.04 9.35 5.98
C GLU A 18 -16.31 8.92 7.24
N LYS A 19 -15.42 7.93 7.14
CA LYS A 19 -14.74 7.33 8.28
C LYS A 19 -13.47 8.05 8.72
N TYR A 20 -12.68 8.53 7.78
CA TYR A 20 -11.35 9.07 8.02
C TYR A 20 -11.21 10.54 7.63
N GLY A 21 -12.20 11.15 6.99
CA GLY A 21 -12.14 12.52 6.50
C GLY A 21 -11.11 12.72 5.38
N SER A 22 -10.76 11.65 4.65
CA SER A 22 -9.78 11.69 3.57
C SER A 22 -10.35 12.33 2.30
N GLU A 23 -9.51 13.04 1.56
CA GLU A 23 -9.81 13.44 0.19
C GLU A 23 -9.38 12.32 -0.76
N GLY A 24 -10.37 11.57 -1.28
CA GLY A 24 -10.15 10.43 -2.18
C GLY A 24 -9.90 9.10 -1.47
N ALA A 25 -10.15 8.01 -2.18
CA ALA A 25 -9.94 6.65 -1.70
C ALA A 25 -8.48 6.20 -1.91
N PRO A 26 -7.78 5.72 -0.87
CA PRO A 26 -6.44 5.19 -1.03
C PRO A 26 -6.47 3.87 -1.81
N LEU A 27 -5.57 3.74 -2.79
CA LEU A 27 -5.48 2.56 -3.65
C LEU A 27 -4.33 1.65 -3.16
N HIS A 28 -4.57 0.86 -2.11
CA HIS A 28 -3.55 0.05 -1.46
C HIS A 28 -3.26 -1.26 -2.20
N ASP A 29 -4.28 -2.08 -2.43
CA ASP A 29 -4.13 -3.44 -2.93
C ASP A 29 -3.48 -3.52 -4.31
N PRO A 30 -3.83 -2.67 -5.29
CA PRO A 30 -3.17 -2.66 -6.59
C PRO A 30 -1.67 -2.34 -6.55
N CYS A 31 -1.18 -1.70 -5.48
CA CYS A 31 0.25 -1.42 -5.31
C CYS A 31 1.10 -2.70 -5.29
N VAL A 32 0.57 -3.81 -4.79
CA VAL A 32 1.28 -5.09 -4.79
C VAL A 32 1.57 -5.56 -6.21
N ILE A 33 0.56 -5.49 -7.08
CA ILE A 33 0.69 -5.89 -8.49
C ILE A 33 1.55 -4.88 -9.25
N ALA A 34 1.38 -3.59 -8.99
CA ALA A 34 2.22 -2.55 -9.60
C ALA A 34 3.71 -2.76 -9.26
N TYR A 35 4.04 -3.10 -8.01
CA TYR A 35 5.41 -3.42 -7.62
C TYR A 35 5.98 -4.64 -8.35
N LEU A 36 5.19 -5.68 -8.54
CA LEU A 36 5.64 -6.89 -9.27
C LEU A 36 5.90 -6.61 -10.76
N ILE A 37 5.18 -5.66 -11.35
CA ILE A 37 5.30 -5.31 -12.78
C ILE A 37 6.39 -4.26 -13.02
N ALA A 38 6.47 -3.27 -12.15
CA ALA A 38 7.33 -2.08 -12.28
C ALA A 38 7.91 -1.67 -10.91
N PRO A 39 8.85 -2.46 -10.37
CA PRO A 39 9.43 -2.20 -9.05
C PRO A 39 10.15 -0.85 -8.96
N GLU A 40 10.58 -0.29 -10.08
CA GLU A 40 11.24 1.01 -10.19
C GLU A 40 10.33 2.18 -9.77
N LEU A 41 9.01 1.99 -9.76
CA LEU A 41 8.05 3.00 -9.28
C LEU A 41 8.01 3.10 -7.74
N PHE A 42 8.71 2.21 -7.06
CA PHE A 42 8.71 2.14 -5.60
C PHE A 42 10.11 2.31 -5.03
N SER A 43 10.19 2.85 -3.84
CA SER A 43 11.44 2.85 -3.09
C SER A 43 11.20 2.54 -1.62
N GLY A 44 12.23 1.97 -0.96
CA GLY A 44 12.11 1.51 0.40
C GLY A 44 13.45 1.19 1.04
N ARG A 45 13.38 0.57 2.21
CA ARG A 45 14.55 0.16 2.99
C ARG A 45 14.47 -1.29 3.39
N ARG A 46 15.60 -1.97 3.40
CA ARG A 46 15.71 -3.28 4.07
C ARG A 46 15.84 -3.03 5.57
N ILE A 47 14.81 -3.44 6.31
CA ILE A 47 14.70 -3.24 7.76
C ILE A 47 14.13 -4.49 8.42
N ASN A 48 14.18 -4.55 9.75
CA ASN A 48 13.42 -5.54 10.50
C ASN A 48 11.94 -5.14 10.54
N VAL A 49 11.06 -6.09 10.26
CA VAL A 49 9.60 -5.94 10.33
C VAL A 49 9.03 -7.15 11.09
N GLU A 50 8.29 -6.88 12.15
CA GLU A 50 7.64 -7.90 12.97
C GLU A 50 6.13 -7.63 13.02
N ILE A 51 5.36 -8.67 13.27
CA ILE A 51 3.94 -8.52 13.57
C ILE A 51 3.73 -8.75 15.06
N GLU A 52 3.09 -7.80 15.74
CA GLU A 52 2.75 -7.94 17.16
C GLU A 52 1.65 -8.99 17.35
N THR A 53 1.95 -10.03 18.11
CA THR A 53 1.04 -11.17 18.31
C THR A 53 0.62 -11.39 19.77
N GLN A 54 1.24 -10.70 20.73
CA GLN A 54 1.06 -10.94 22.16
C GLN A 54 0.18 -9.91 22.86
N SER A 55 0.32 -8.63 22.49
CA SER A 55 -0.40 -7.53 23.16
C SER A 55 -1.88 -7.53 22.79
N GLU A 56 -2.75 -7.40 23.78
CA GLU A 56 -4.19 -7.22 23.55
C GLU A 56 -4.50 -5.92 22.80
N LEU A 57 -3.72 -4.86 23.06
CA LEU A 57 -3.95 -3.53 22.47
C LEU A 57 -3.47 -3.42 21.03
N THR A 58 -2.33 -4.05 20.70
CA THR A 58 -1.63 -3.84 19.42
C THR A 58 -1.49 -5.11 18.59
N ARG A 59 -2.23 -6.17 18.92
CA ARG A 59 -2.22 -7.42 18.15
C ARG A 59 -2.54 -7.17 16.68
N GLY A 60 -1.69 -7.68 15.79
CA GLY A 60 -1.77 -7.49 14.34
C GLY A 60 -1.08 -6.23 13.83
N MET A 61 -0.54 -5.39 14.72
CA MET A 61 0.23 -4.22 14.30
C MET A 61 1.51 -4.64 13.59
N THR A 62 1.80 -4.01 12.46
CA THR A 62 3.09 -4.11 11.79
C THR A 62 4.08 -3.18 12.47
N VAL A 63 5.14 -3.74 13.05
CA VAL A 63 6.21 -3.01 13.72
C VAL A 63 7.42 -2.97 12.79
N ALA A 64 7.67 -1.82 12.19
CA ALA A 64 8.77 -1.60 11.26
C ALA A 64 9.90 -0.82 11.96
N ASP A 65 11.08 -1.43 12.09
CA ASP A 65 12.25 -0.76 12.67
C ASP A 65 12.90 0.20 11.65
N TRP A 66 12.17 1.25 11.33
CA TRP A 66 12.57 2.23 10.31
C TRP A 66 13.86 2.95 10.65
N TRP A 67 14.09 3.20 11.92
CA TRP A 67 15.25 3.95 12.43
C TRP A 67 16.41 3.05 12.89
N ARG A 68 16.24 1.71 12.76
CA ARG A 68 17.23 0.72 13.22
C ARG A 68 17.60 0.92 14.69
N VAL A 69 16.59 1.05 15.53
CA VAL A 69 16.76 1.19 16.98
C VAL A 69 16.94 -0.16 17.68
N THR A 70 16.64 -1.26 16.99
CA THR A 70 16.88 -2.62 17.50
C THR A 70 18.06 -3.25 16.79
N ASP A 71 18.72 -4.24 17.44
CA ASP A 71 19.79 -5.04 16.86
C ASP A 71 19.28 -6.20 16.00
N ARG A 72 17.97 -6.22 15.68
CA ARG A 72 17.36 -7.30 14.90
C ARG A 72 17.80 -7.21 13.43
N PRO A 73 18.12 -8.36 12.81
CA PRO A 73 18.52 -8.37 11.40
C PRO A 73 17.36 -7.93 10.49
N ALA A 74 17.70 -7.24 9.40
CA ALA A 74 16.73 -6.87 8.37
C ALA A 74 16.16 -8.13 7.70
N ASN A 75 14.86 -8.30 7.74
CA ASN A 75 14.14 -9.46 7.20
C ASN A 75 13.21 -9.11 6.01
N ALA A 76 12.94 -7.83 5.78
CA ALA A 76 12.04 -7.39 4.72
C ALA A 76 12.55 -6.13 4.00
N LEU A 77 12.12 -5.96 2.75
CA LEU A 77 12.16 -4.67 2.06
C LEU A 77 10.85 -3.95 2.35
N PHE A 78 10.91 -2.93 3.20
CA PHE A 78 9.75 -2.10 3.53
C PHE A 78 9.64 -0.95 2.53
N LEU A 79 8.58 -0.95 1.71
CA LEU A 79 8.33 0.10 0.72
C LEU A 79 7.72 1.32 1.43
N GLY A 80 8.38 2.47 1.33
CA GLY A 80 7.97 3.70 2.00
C GLY A 80 7.52 4.80 1.05
N ASN A 81 7.83 4.70 -0.23
CA ASN A 81 7.45 5.69 -1.24
C ASN A 81 7.02 5.01 -2.53
N ILE A 82 6.17 5.70 -3.26
CA ILE A 82 5.66 5.30 -4.56
C ILE A 82 5.60 6.52 -5.50
N ASP A 83 5.97 6.33 -6.76
CA ASP A 83 5.56 7.24 -7.83
C ASP A 83 4.06 7.01 -8.12
N ALA A 84 3.21 7.81 -7.48
CA ALA A 84 1.76 7.69 -7.62
C ALA A 84 1.30 7.90 -9.07
N THR A 85 1.84 8.88 -9.76
CA THR A 85 1.49 9.19 -11.15
C THR A 85 1.84 8.04 -12.08
N GLY A 86 3.05 7.50 -11.99
CA GLY A 86 3.49 6.35 -12.76
C GLY A 86 2.67 5.09 -12.46
N SER A 87 2.34 4.86 -11.19
CA SER A 87 1.54 3.71 -10.76
C SER A 87 0.10 3.78 -11.26
N PHE A 88 -0.54 4.94 -11.19
CA PHE A 88 -1.87 5.13 -11.77
C PHE A 88 -1.86 4.96 -13.30
N ALA A 89 -0.87 5.50 -14.00
CA ALA A 89 -0.71 5.31 -15.44
C ALA A 89 -0.55 3.83 -15.81
N LEU A 90 0.26 3.09 -15.06
CA LEU A 90 0.45 1.66 -15.25
C LEU A 90 -0.87 0.88 -15.09
N ILE A 91 -1.59 1.12 -14.00
CA ILE A 91 -2.84 0.42 -13.67
C ILE A 91 -3.90 0.72 -14.74
N THR A 92 -4.11 1.99 -15.08
CA THR A 92 -5.10 2.40 -16.09
C THR A 92 -4.80 1.84 -17.47
N GLN A 93 -3.54 1.84 -17.90
CA GLN A 93 -3.12 1.23 -19.17
C GLN A 93 -3.37 -0.29 -19.20
N ARG A 94 -3.22 -0.97 -18.08
CA ARG A 94 -3.48 -2.42 -18.01
C ARG A 94 -4.97 -2.71 -18.04
N LEU A 95 -5.76 -1.98 -17.28
CA LEU A 95 -7.23 -2.12 -17.27
C LEU A 95 -7.87 -1.78 -18.62
N ALA A 96 -7.31 -0.82 -19.36
CA ALA A 96 -7.81 -0.45 -20.68
C ALA A 96 -7.62 -1.54 -21.77
N ARG A 97 -6.88 -2.61 -21.48
CA ARG A 97 -6.68 -3.74 -22.37
C ARG A 97 -7.67 -4.89 -22.15
N LEU A 98 -8.49 -4.79 -21.11
CA LEU A 98 -9.55 -5.74 -20.78
C LEU A 98 -10.90 -5.34 -21.39
#